data_5a5ec19805486b2602ffc0d802d04819
#
_entry.id   5a5ec19805486b2602ffc0d802d04819
#
_cell.length_a   1.000
_cell.length_b   1.000
_cell.length_c   1.000
_cell.angle_alpha   90.00
_cell.angle_beta   90.00
_cell.angle_gamma   90.00
#
_symmetry.space_group_name_H-M   'P 1'
#
loop_
_entity.id
_entity.type
_entity.pdbx_description
1 polymer ?
#
loop_
_entity_poly.entity_id
_entity_poly.type
_entity_poly.pdbx_seq_one_letter_code
_entity_poly.pdbx_strand_id
1 'polypeptide(L)'
;RYIPPGTMIKYWFEITDETGETMLTQPELFRFDDARFEWEEVTLGTVTILYHGPVRTRAERLAEAAVESLGIMGPVTGADTETPIVMTLYNNNAEMIEAVVSRSLASSRELITEGQAFDAESVVLVLAGRSDIGTATHEMPHILVARAARSSGAVPLWLNEGLAEYGNLDQTVSYERFLEWAEGTDRLIPLKSLRSFPGDPNLTLVAYGQGRSAVKFMIDEYGKEKMAELLTTLGTGLGIDAALDVVYGFGIDELENLWRASIGAQPYIEPTPGPTPTPNAEPTPTYKLLTSPPSSSVSDADSDSETKNEVEPTVAPEVVAPEINVEGLSENGDAESEEPLLTSEEQASGGFCSSPAA
;
A
#
# COMPACT_ATOMS: atom_id res chain seq x y z
N ARG A 1 -16.46 -13.17 -9.19
CA ARG A 1 -15.15 -12.74 -8.67
C ARG A 1 -14.59 -11.70 -9.63
N TYR A 2 -14.05 -10.62 -9.12
CA TYR A 2 -13.32 -9.63 -9.91
C TYR A 2 -11.99 -10.21 -10.39
N ILE A 3 -11.63 -9.88 -11.63
CA ILE A 3 -10.34 -10.23 -12.26
C ILE A 3 -9.69 -8.91 -12.67
N PRO A 4 -8.50 -8.54 -12.13
CA PRO A 4 -7.84 -7.31 -12.52
C PRO A 4 -7.33 -7.39 -13.97
N PRO A 5 -7.41 -6.28 -14.74
CA PRO A 5 -6.82 -6.21 -16.09
C PRO A 5 -5.31 -6.48 -16.05
N GLY A 6 -4.83 -7.31 -16.96
CA GLY A 6 -3.46 -7.82 -16.98
C GLY A 6 -3.33 -9.26 -16.45
N THR A 7 -4.39 -9.83 -15.87
CA THR A 7 -4.36 -11.19 -15.33
C THR A 7 -4.16 -12.24 -16.42
N MET A 8 -3.19 -13.14 -16.22
CA MET A 8 -2.98 -14.30 -17.07
C MET A 8 -3.90 -15.45 -16.64
N ILE A 9 -4.81 -15.83 -17.52
CA ILE A 9 -5.77 -16.92 -17.30
C ILE A 9 -5.31 -18.15 -18.06
N LYS A 10 -5.16 -19.25 -17.35
CA LYS A 10 -4.89 -20.58 -17.92
C LYS A 10 -6.21 -21.35 -18.02
N TYR A 11 -6.55 -21.81 -19.20
CA TYR A 11 -7.77 -22.58 -19.42
C TYR A 11 -7.51 -23.83 -20.27
N TRP A 12 -8.37 -24.81 -20.14
CA TRP A 12 -8.43 -26.03 -20.94
C TRP A 12 -9.88 -26.52 -20.98
N PHE A 13 -10.17 -27.37 -21.94
CA PHE A 13 -11.49 -27.99 -22.05
C PHE A 13 -11.40 -29.45 -21.61
N GLU A 14 -12.42 -29.90 -20.89
CA GLU A 14 -12.69 -31.31 -20.65
C GLU A 14 -13.83 -31.72 -21.59
N ILE A 15 -13.54 -32.65 -22.48
CA ILE A 15 -14.46 -33.12 -23.50
C ILE A 15 -14.84 -34.55 -23.16
N THR A 16 -16.14 -34.81 -22.95
CA THR A 16 -16.68 -36.16 -22.71
C THR A 16 -17.44 -36.60 -23.96
N ASP A 17 -17.09 -37.77 -24.47
CA ASP A 17 -17.78 -38.35 -25.62
C ASP A 17 -19.11 -39.05 -25.21
N GLU A 18 -19.83 -39.61 -26.22
CA GLU A 18 -21.10 -40.30 -26.00
C GLU A 18 -20.92 -41.63 -25.22
N THR A 19 -19.72 -42.18 -25.14
CA THR A 19 -19.37 -43.37 -24.37
C THR A 19 -19.01 -43.09 -22.92
N GLY A 20 -18.84 -41.78 -22.55
CA GLY A 20 -18.43 -41.36 -21.24
C GLY A 20 -16.90 -41.30 -21.08
N GLU A 21 -16.11 -41.47 -22.15
CA GLU A 21 -14.67 -41.22 -22.12
C GLU A 21 -14.39 -39.74 -22.10
N THR A 22 -13.41 -39.34 -21.25
CA THR A 22 -13.05 -37.95 -21.04
C THR A 22 -11.64 -37.65 -21.52
N MET A 23 -11.45 -36.58 -22.28
CA MET A 23 -10.17 -36.05 -22.75
C MET A 23 -10.00 -34.61 -22.32
N LEU A 24 -8.80 -34.27 -21.82
CA LEU A 24 -8.41 -32.89 -21.55
C LEU A 24 -7.64 -32.31 -22.75
N THR A 25 -8.00 -31.10 -23.18
CA THR A 25 -7.20 -30.38 -24.17
C THR A 25 -5.89 -29.87 -23.56
N GLN A 26 -4.93 -29.51 -24.42
CA GLN A 26 -3.73 -28.81 -23.94
C GLN A 26 -4.15 -27.44 -23.32
N PRO A 27 -3.54 -27.05 -22.19
CA PRO A 27 -3.79 -25.74 -21.60
C PRO A 27 -3.37 -24.62 -22.54
N GLU A 28 -4.19 -23.58 -22.60
CA GLU A 28 -3.89 -22.32 -23.28
C GLU A 28 -3.84 -21.16 -22.28
N LEU A 29 -3.08 -20.11 -22.59
CA LEU A 29 -2.96 -18.90 -21.81
C LEU A 29 -3.68 -17.76 -22.54
N PHE A 30 -4.45 -17.01 -21.76
CA PHE A 30 -5.15 -15.82 -22.22
C PHE A 30 -4.92 -14.70 -21.21
N ARG A 31 -4.52 -13.49 -21.67
CA ARG A 31 -4.43 -12.32 -20.82
C ARG A 31 -5.78 -11.60 -20.83
N PHE A 32 -6.32 -11.37 -19.65
CA PHE A 32 -7.54 -10.61 -19.46
C PHE A 32 -7.20 -9.12 -19.41
N ASP A 33 -7.43 -8.42 -20.51
CA ASP A 33 -7.16 -6.99 -20.64
C ASP A 33 -8.46 -6.18 -20.49
N ASP A 34 -8.34 -4.89 -20.14
CA ASP A 34 -9.46 -3.97 -20.15
C ASP A 34 -9.86 -3.64 -21.61
N ALA A 35 -11.03 -4.14 -22.02
CA ALA A 35 -11.49 -4.04 -23.41
C ALA A 35 -11.87 -2.63 -23.87
N ARG A 36 -11.78 -1.63 -22.99
CA ARG A 36 -12.01 -0.21 -23.35
C ARG A 36 -10.87 0.39 -24.17
N PHE A 37 -9.68 -0.22 -24.13
CA PHE A 37 -8.45 0.32 -24.72
C PHE A 37 -7.74 -0.71 -25.58
N GLU A 38 -6.98 -0.21 -26.58
CA GLU A 38 -6.00 -1.00 -27.32
C GLU A 38 -4.66 -0.92 -26.57
N TRP A 39 -4.25 -2.04 -25.96
CA TRP A 39 -3.05 -2.11 -25.13
C TRP A 39 -1.82 -2.43 -25.93
N GLU A 40 -0.77 -1.64 -25.72
CA GLU A 40 0.60 -1.95 -26.07
C GLU A 40 1.36 -2.41 -24.84
N GLU A 41 2.54 -3.00 -25.02
CA GLU A 41 3.34 -3.51 -23.91
C GLU A 41 4.83 -3.18 -24.04
N VAL A 42 5.45 -3.02 -22.86
CA VAL A 42 6.91 -2.98 -22.68
C VAL A 42 7.26 -4.04 -21.66
N THR A 43 8.13 -4.99 -22.06
CA THR A 43 8.61 -6.05 -21.16
C THR A 43 10.09 -5.88 -20.90
N LEU A 44 10.49 -5.88 -19.63
CA LEU A 44 11.87 -5.89 -19.17
C LEU A 44 12.04 -6.97 -18.09
N GLY A 45 12.88 -7.98 -18.36
CA GLY A 45 13.00 -9.13 -17.47
C GLY A 45 11.66 -9.85 -17.27
N THR A 46 11.23 -9.97 -16.03
CA THR A 46 9.94 -10.60 -15.64
C THR A 46 8.81 -9.60 -15.44
N VAL A 47 9.04 -8.30 -15.72
CA VAL A 47 8.02 -7.25 -15.57
C VAL A 47 7.49 -6.84 -16.94
N THR A 48 6.18 -6.80 -17.10
CA THR A 48 5.48 -6.29 -18.28
C THR A 48 4.59 -5.12 -17.89
N ILE A 49 4.77 -3.99 -18.57
CA ILE A 49 3.92 -2.80 -18.44
C ILE A 49 2.96 -2.76 -19.61
N LEU A 50 1.65 -2.83 -19.33
CA LEU A 50 0.60 -2.56 -20.30
C LEU A 50 0.29 -1.07 -20.27
N TYR A 51 0.26 -0.44 -21.44
CA TYR A 51 -0.07 0.97 -21.59
C TYR A 51 -0.90 1.21 -22.87
N HIS A 52 -1.56 2.34 -22.96
CA HIS A 52 -2.27 2.76 -24.15
C HIS A 52 -2.01 4.25 -24.46
N GLY A 53 -2.11 4.62 -25.73
CA GLY A 53 -1.84 5.99 -26.17
C GLY A 53 -0.34 6.37 -26.19
N PRO A 54 0.00 7.66 -26.31
CA PRO A 54 1.37 8.10 -26.60
C PRO A 54 2.28 8.18 -25.35
N VAL A 55 2.24 7.16 -24.48
CA VAL A 55 2.95 7.15 -23.17
C VAL A 55 4.04 6.07 -23.09
N ARG A 56 4.52 5.56 -24.22
CA ARG A 56 5.54 4.50 -24.29
C ARG A 56 6.78 4.79 -23.44
N THR A 57 7.34 6.02 -23.53
CA THR A 57 8.53 6.39 -22.76
C THR A 57 8.29 6.35 -21.24
N ARG A 58 7.06 6.63 -20.80
CA ARG A 58 6.66 6.48 -19.40
C ARG A 58 6.64 5.01 -19.01
N ALA A 59 6.05 4.15 -19.83
CA ALA A 59 6.02 2.71 -19.61
C ALA A 59 7.43 2.10 -19.54
N GLU A 60 8.36 2.57 -20.38
CA GLU A 60 9.77 2.14 -20.37
C GLU A 60 10.46 2.51 -19.05
N ARG A 61 10.31 3.76 -18.57
CA ARG A 61 10.86 4.17 -17.25
C ARG A 61 10.23 3.41 -16.08
N LEU A 62 8.95 3.13 -16.17
CA LEU A 62 8.25 2.37 -15.16
C LEU A 62 8.75 0.92 -15.09
N ALA A 63 9.02 0.29 -16.26
CA ALA A 63 9.61 -1.04 -16.33
C ALA A 63 11.02 -1.08 -15.73
N GLU A 64 11.85 -0.08 -16.02
CA GLU A 64 13.19 0.06 -15.44
C GLU A 64 13.14 0.17 -13.91
N ALA A 65 12.31 1.05 -13.39
CA ALA A 65 12.15 1.24 -11.95
C ALA A 65 11.59 -0.03 -11.27
N ALA A 66 10.62 -0.70 -11.87
CA ALA A 66 10.07 -1.93 -11.34
C ALA A 66 11.11 -3.06 -11.28
N VAL A 67 11.95 -3.21 -12.31
CA VAL A 67 13.03 -4.19 -12.31
C VAL A 67 14.10 -3.86 -11.26
N GLU A 68 14.44 -2.59 -11.08
CA GLU A 68 15.35 -2.14 -10.01
C GLU A 68 14.80 -2.48 -8.63
N SER A 69 13.54 -2.13 -8.36
CA SER A 69 12.86 -2.47 -7.09
C SER A 69 12.77 -3.98 -6.88
N LEU A 70 12.50 -4.77 -7.95
CA LEU A 70 12.50 -6.23 -7.90
C LEU A 70 13.88 -6.78 -7.47
N GLY A 71 14.96 -6.20 -8.01
CA GLY A 71 16.34 -6.54 -7.65
C GLY A 71 16.68 -6.25 -6.18
N ILE A 72 16.12 -5.18 -5.62
CA ILE A 72 16.27 -4.81 -4.21
C ILE A 72 15.45 -5.74 -3.31
N MET A 73 14.17 -5.95 -3.66
CA MET A 73 13.20 -6.63 -2.81
C MET A 73 13.27 -8.15 -2.88
N GLY A 74 13.74 -8.72 -4.00
CA GLY A 74 13.93 -10.16 -4.13
C GLY A 74 14.76 -10.78 -3.01
N PRO A 75 15.99 -10.29 -2.74
CA PRO A 75 16.81 -10.75 -1.61
C PRO A 75 16.21 -10.44 -0.23
N VAL A 76 15.46 -9.35 -0.09
CA VAL A 76 14.83 -8.95 1.19
C VAL A 76 13.66 -9.88 1.55
N THR A 77 12.84 -10.24 0.56
CA THR A 77 11.67 -11.08 0.77
C THR A 77 11.97 -12.57 0.66
N GLY A 78 13.05 -12.94 -0.05
CA GLY A 78 13.31 -14.33 -0.42
C GLY A 78 12.26 -14.92 -1.36
N ALA A 79 11.45 -14.07 -2.00
CA ALA A 79 10.36 -14.48 -2.86
C ALA A 79 10.84 -14.91 -4.24
N ASP A 80 10.01 -15.69 -4.93
CA ASP A 80 10.17 -15.97 -6.36
C ASP A 80 10.05 -14.69 -7.19
N THR A 81 11.11 -14.34 -7.90
CA THR A 81 11.21 -13.19 -8.82
C THR A 81 11.09 -13.60 -10.28
N GLU A 82 11.04 -14.91 -10.58
CA GLU A 82 10.97 -15.44 -11.94
C GLU A 82 9.54 -15.49 -12.48
N THR A 83 8.56 -15.62 -11.60
CA THR A 83 7.14 -15.54 -12.00
C THR A 83 6.83 -14.11 -12.48
N PRO A 84 6.30 -13.94 -13.72
CA PRO A 84 6.01 -12.63 -14.27
C PRO A 84 5.09 -11.77 -13.41
N ILE A 85 5.32 -10.45 -13.45
CA ILE A 85 4.45 -9.41 -12.87
C ILE A 85 3.98 -8.51 -14.02
N VAL A 86 2.66 -8.27 -14.07
CA VAL A 86 2.06 -7.38 -15.05
C VAL A 86 1.60 -6.10 -14.36
N MET A 87 1.97 -4.95 -14.89
CA MET A 87 1.50 -3.65 -14.43
C MET A 87 0.66 -3.00 -15.51
N THR A 88 -0.57 -2.61 -15.18
CA THR A 88 -1.48 -1.93 -16.13
C THR A 88 -1.52 -0.45 -15.81
N LEU A 89 -1.00 0.38 -16.74
CA LEU A 89 -0.86 1.82 -16.58
C LEU A 89 -2.07 2.55 -17.15
N TYR A 90 -2.86 3.20 -16.31
CA TYR A 90 -3.98 4.04 -16.70
C TYR A 90 -3.57 5.50 -16.78
N ASN A 91 -4.01 6.22 -17.81
CA ASN A 91 -3.58 7.59 -18.08
C ASN A 91 -4.20 8.63 -17.17
N ASN A 92 -5.35 8.32 -16.56
CA ASN A 92 -6.05 9.22 -15.67
C ASN A 92 -6.96 8.48 -14.67
N ASN A 93 -7.37 9.20 -13.63
CA ASN A 93 -8.18 8.64 -12.55
C ASN A 93 -9.54 8.10 -13.01
N ALA A 94 -10.19 8.71 -14.02
CA ALA A 94 -11.48 8.24 -14.52
C ALA A 94 -11.38 6.86 -15.16
N GLU A 95 -10.29 6.59 -15.90
CA GLU A 95 -10.02 5.28 -16.48
C GLU A 95 -9.75 4.23 -15.39
N MET A 96 -8.92 4.57 -14.39
CA MET A 96 -8.54 3.64 -13.35
C MET A 96 -9.68 3.30 -12.40
N ILE A 97 -10.52 4.27 -12.00
CA ILE A 97 -11.67 4.04 -11.11
C ILE A 97 -12.64 3.00 -11.68
N GLU A 98 -12.85 2.97 -12.99
CA GLU A 98 -13.71 1.97 -13.64
C GLU A 98 -13.07 0.58 -13.67
N ALA A 99 -11.74 0.50 -13.58
CA ALA A 99 -10.99 -0.75 -13.59
C ALA A 99 -10.78 -1.36 -12.20
N VAL A 100 -10.85 -0.57 -11.12
CA VAL A 100 -10.65 -1.07 -9.75
C VAL A 100 -11.95 -1.53 -9.11
N VAL A 101 -11.84 -2.44 -8.15
CA VAL A 101 -13.00 -2.89 -7.38
C VAL A 101 -13.50 -1.77 -6.48
N SER A 102 -14.75 -1.35 -6.70
CA SER A 102 -15.42 -0.43 -5.80
C SER A 102 -15.68 -1.09 -4.45
N ARG A 103 -14.89 -0.75 -3.42
CA ARG A 103 -15.03 -1.31 -2.07
C ARG A 103 -16.20 -0.70 -1.29
N SER A 104 -16.60 0.53 -1.59
CA SER A 104 -17.84 1.17 -1.12
C SER A 104 -18.14 2.43 -1.93
N LEU A 105 -19.42 2.86 -1.97
CA LEU A 105 -19.84 4.11 -2.63
C LEU A 105 -19.23 5.37 -1.98
N ALA A 106 -18.85 5.30 -0.70
CA ALA A 106 -18.18 6.40 0.00
C ALA A 106 -16.69 6.47 -0.33
N SER A 107 -16.01 5.32 -0.42
CA SER A 107 -14.59 5.24 -0.78
C SER A 107 -14.31 5.60 -2.24
N SER A 108 -15.28 5.36 -3.14
CA SER A 108 -15.11 5.58 -4.59
C SER A 108 -15.06 7.04 -5.01
N ARG A 109 -15.44 7.98 -4.15
CA ARG A 109 -15.54 9.41 -4.49
C ARG A 109 -14.41 10.28 -3.94
N GLU A 110 -13.69 9.83 -2.92
CA GLU A 110 -12.71 10.65 -2.20
C GLU A 110 -11.29 10.04 -2.15
N LEU A 111 -11.14 8.73 -2.38
CA LEU A 111 -9.82 8.10 -2.42
C LEU A 111 -9.38 7.96 -3.88
N ILE A 112 -8.50 8.85 -4.30
CA ILE A 112 -7.68 8.65 -5.50
C ILE A 112 -6.71 7.52 -5.15
N THR A 113 -7.05 6.31 -5.54
CA THR A 113 -6.11 5.19 -5.47
C THR A 113 -5.12 5.36 -6.62
N GLU A 114 -3.88 5.72 -6.32
CA GLU A 114 -2.82 5.87 -7.34
C GLU A 114 -2.29 4.52 -7.81
N GLY A 115 -2.41 3.47 -6.97
CA GLY A 115 -2.03 2.10 -7.28
C GLY A 115 -2.85 1.05 -6.53
N GLN A 116 -2.81 -0.18 -7.02
CA GLN A 116 -3.37 -1.34 -6.34
C GLN A 116 -2.66 -2.62 -6.77
N ALA A 117 -2.11 -3.37 -5.82
CA ALA A 117 -1.57 -4.70 -6.03
C ALA A 117 -2.65 -5.79 -5.90
N PHE A 118 -2.55 -6.80 -6.76
CA PHE A 118 -3.33 -8.03 -6.74
C PHE A 118 -2.35 -9.20 -6.67
N ASP A 119 -2.04 -9.59 -5.46
CA ASP A 119 -0.98 -10.54 -5.14
C ASP A 119 -1.23 -11.93 -5.75
N ALA A 120 -2.47 -12.43 -5.71
CA ALA A 120 -2.83 -13.73 -6.24
C ALA A 120 -2.71 -13.82 -7.78
N GLU A 121 -2.94 -12.70 -8.47
CA GLU A 121 -2.89 -12.60 -9.92
C GLU A 121 -1.52 -12.10 -10.42
N SER A 122 -0.63 -11.63 -9.52
CA SER A 122 0.63 -10.96 -9.84
C SER A 122 0.46 -9.76 -10.76
N VAL A 123 -0.55 -8.94 -10.48
CA VAL A 123 -0.92 -7.76 -11.24
C VAL A 123 -0.89 -6.52 -10.36
N VAL A 124 -0.42 -5.41 -10.93
CA VAL A 124 -0.48 -4.07 -10.32
C VAL A 124 -1.23 -3.14 -11.27
N LEU A 125 -2.20 -2.39 -10.78
CA LEU A 125 -2.79 -1.27 -11.50
C LEU A 125 -2.12 0.02 -11.04
N VAL A 126 -1.70 0.87 -11.96
CA VAL A 126 -0.95 2.10 -11.69
C VAL A 126 -1.61 3.28 -12.41
N LEU A 127 -1.78 4.38 -11.69
CA LEU A 127 -2.21 5.65 -12.27
C LEU A 127 -0.98 6.42 -12.77
N ALA A 128 -0.98 6.79 -14.04
CA ALA A 128 0.06 7.65 -14.61
C ALA A 128 0.04 9.04 -13.97
N GLY A 129 1.17 9.50 -13.47
CA GLY A 129 1.26 10.77 -12.76
C GLY A 129 2.71 11.14 -12.42
N ARG A 130 2.87 12.03 -11.45
CA ARG A 130 4.20 12.38 -10.90
C ARG A 130 4.74 11.28 -9.99
N SER A 131 3.83 10.54 -9.34
CA SER A 131 4.10 9.50 -8.35
C SER A 131 4.08 8.08 -8.93
N ASP A 132 3.93 7.91 -10.26
CA ASP A 132 3.75 6.58 -10.86
C ASP A 132 4.90 5.60 -10.58
N ILE A 133 6.14 6.08 -10.56
CA ILE A 133 7.30 5.26 -10.18
C ILE A 133 7.21 4.87 -8.71
N GLY A 134 6.96 5.85 -7.82
CA GLY A 134 6.80 5.60 -6.39
C GLY A 134 5.65 4.63 -6.12
N THR A 135 4.51 4.84 -6.77
CA THR A 135 3.34 3.96 -6.65
C THR A 135 3.65 2.54 -7.12
N ALA A 136 4.21 2.37 -8.31
CA ALA A 136 4.51 1.04 -8.84
C ALA A 136 5.52 0.27 -7.99
N THR A 137 6.55 0.97 -7.50
CA THR A 137 7.60 0.38 -6.67
C THR A 137 7.20 0.22 -5.20
N HIS A 138 6.09 0.83 -4.78
CA HIS A 138 5.39 0.53 -3.53
C HIS A 138 4.45 -0.68 -3.66
N GLU A 139 3.66 -0.75 -4.73
CA GLU A 139 2.67 -1.82 -4.91
C GLU A 139 3.30 -3.18 -5.23
N MET A 140 4.39 -3.20 -6.00
CA MET A 140 5.01 -4.46 -6.41
C MET A 140 5.56 -5.30 -5.23
N PRO A 141 6.20 -4.74 -4.20
CA PRO A 141 6.62 -5.48 -3.03
C PRO A 141 5.51 -6.25 -2.32
N HIS A 142 4.25 -5.79 -2.35
CA HIS A 142 3.12 -6.54 -1.79
C HIS A 142 2.96 -7.92 -2.45
N ILE A 143 3.21 -8.02 -3.78
CA ILE A 143 3.21 -9.30 -4.50
C ILE A 143 4.34 -10.20 -3.99
N LEU A 144 5.54 -9.65 -3.81
CA LEU A 144 6.69 -10.43 -3.32
C LEU A 144 6.48 -10.89 -1.86
N VAL A 145 5.96 -10.03 -1.01
CA VAL A 145 5.59 -10.38 0.38
C VAL A 145 4.56 -11.50 0.41
N ALA A 146 3.52 -11.41 -0.43
CA ALA A 146 2.51 -12.45 -0.54
C ALA A 146 3.08 -13.78 -1.06
N ARG A 147 4.01 -13.75 -2.02
CA ARG A 147 4.71 -14.94 -2.50
C ARG A 147 5.55 -15.60 -1.38
N ALA A 148 6.32 -14.79 -0.63
CA ALA A 148 7.18 -15.29 0.45
C ALA A 148 6.35 -15.86 1.62
N ALA A 149 5.33 -15.12 2.06
CA ALA A 149 4.46 -15.50 3.18
C ALA A 149 3.25 -16.36 2.77
N ARG A 150 3.12 -16.73 1.48
CA ARG A 150 1.98 -17.48 0.90
C ARG A 150 0.64 -16.74 0.95
N SER A 151 0.59 -15.57 1.54
CA SER A 151 -0.56 -14.66 1.60
C SER A 151 -0.12 -13.35 2.23
N SER A 152 -0.52 -12.23 1.66
CA SER A 152 -0.34 -10.90 2.27
C SER A 152 -1.04 -10.78 3.63
N GLY A 153 -2.16 -11.48 3.82
CA GLY A 153 -2.90 -11.51 5.09
C GLY A 153 -2.19 -12.21 6.26
N ALA A 154 -1.10 -12.95 6.02
CA ALA A 154 -0.27 -13.52 7.06
C ALA A 154 0.69 -12.50 7.70
N VAL A 155 0.94 -11.39 7.03
CA VAL A 155 1.91 -10.36 7.41
C VAL A 155 1.18 -9.18 8.07
N PRO A 156 1.59 -8.71 9.26
CA PRO A 156 0.94 -7.56 9.90
C PRO A 156 1.11 -6.29 9.05
N LEU A 157 0.14 -5.37 9.16
CA LEU A 157 0.08 -4.16 8.35
C LEU A 157 1.39 -3.38 8.35
N TRP A 158 1.95 -3.08 9.53
CA TRP A 158 3.17 -2.29 9.66
C TRP A 158 4.37 -2.91 8.92
N LEU A 159 4.46 -4.24 8.89
CA LEU A 159 5.54 -4.96 8.21
C LEU A 159 5.31 -4.99 6.69
N ASN A 160 4.07 -5.24 6.26
CA ASN A 160 3.71 -5.27 4.84
C ASN A 160 3.89 -3.91 4.18
N GLU A 161 3.35 -2.85 4.79
CA GLU A 161 3.51 -1.47 4.30
C GLU A 161 4.96 -0.97 4.44
N GLY A 162 5.62 -1.36 5.54
CA GLY A 162 7.03 -1.03 5.75
C GLY A 162 7.96 -1.63 4.68
N LEU A 163 7.70 -2.85 4.24
CA LEU A 163 8.41 -3.49 3.13
C LEU A 163 8.07 -2.84 1.78
N ALA A 164 6.81 -2.45 1.57
CA ALA A 164 6.40 -1.71 0.39
C ALA A 164 7.13 -0.37 0.29
N GLU A 165 7.17 0.39 1.38
CA GLU A 165 7.90 1.67 1.45
C GLU A 165 9.44 1.49 1.42
N TYR A 166 9.97 0.36 1.85
CA TYR A 166 11.39 0.05 1.72
C TYR A 166 11.78 -0.17 0.25
N GLY A 167 10.88 -0.77 -0.54
CA GLY A 167 11.05 -1.00 -1.98
C GLY A 167 10.71 0.21 -2.86
N ASN A 168 10.08 1.24 -2.30
CA ASN A 168 9.66 2.46 -3.00
C ASN A 168 10.86 3.33 -3.41
N LEU A 169 11.07 3.50 -4.72
CA LEU A 169 12.22 4.23 -5.28
C LEU A 169 11.99 5.74 -5.42
N ASP A 170 10.74 6.21 -5.37
CA ASP A 170 10.39 7.63 -5.55
C ASP A 170 9.33 8.05 -4.52
N GLN A 171 9.79 8.31 -3.30
CA GLN A 171 8.93 8.73 -2.21
C GLN A 171 8.49 10.18 -2.38
N THR A 172 7.21 10.39 -2.66
CA THR A 172 6.63 11.73 -2.79
C THR A 172 6.34 12.39 -1.45
N VAL A 173 6.26 11.60 -0.37
CA VAL A 173 5.99 12.05 1.00
C VAL A 173 7.24 11.86 1.87
N SER A 174 7.62 12.90 2.60
CA SER A 174 8.74 12.81 3.56
C SER A 174 8.27 12.14 4.85
N TYR A 175 8.24 10.82 4.88
CA TYR A 175 7.85 10.04 6.05
C TYR A 175 8.77 10.27 7.27
N GLU A 176 10.05 10.62 7.05
CA GLU A 176 10.97 10.98 8.13
C GLU A 176 10.45 12.15 8.97
N ARG A 177 9.86 13.18 8.32
CA ARG A 177 9.31 14.35 9.02
C ARG A 177 8.10 13.98 9.89
N PHE A 178 7.25 13.05 9.42
CA PHE A 178 6.14 12.55 10.21
C PHE A 178 6.61 11.69 11.37
N LEU A 179 7.66 10.90 11.18
CA LEU A 179 8.28 10.10 12.23
C LEU A 179 8.93 10.99 13.31
N GLU A 180 9.70 12.02 12.92
CA GLU A 180 10.28 13.01 13.82
C GLU A 180 9.20 13.76 14.62
N TRP A 181 8.10 14.15 13.94
CA TRP A 181 6.97 14.78 14.61
C TRP A 181 6.31 13.83 15.61
N ALA A 182 6.10 12.58 15.25
CA ALA A 182 5.48 11.59 16.13
C ALA A 182 6.36 11.26 17.34
N GLU A 183 7.68 11.15 17.14
CA GLU A 183 8.67 10.96 18.21
C GLU A 183 8.65 12.18 19.15
N GLY A 184 8.79 13.40 18.63
CA GLY A 184 8.83 14.62 19.44
C GLY A 184 7.53 14.97 20.15
N THR A 185 6.39 14.37 19.77
CA THR A 185 5.05 14.61 20.36
C THR A 185 4.46 13.41 21.09
N ASP A 186 5.25 12.34 21.28
CA ASP A 186 4.81 11.06 21.91
C ASP A 186 3.59 10.44 21.19
N ARG A 187 3.62 10.45 19.84
CA ARG A 187 2.56 9.92 18.99
C ARG A 187 2.98 8.69 18.19
N LEU A 188 4.11 8.09 18.55
CA LEU A 188 4.51 6.81 17.99
C LEU A 188 3.48 5.73 18.37
N ILE A 189 3.01 5.02 17.36
CA ILE A 189 1.99 3.98 17.52
C ILE A 189 2.69 2.66 17.81
N PRO A 190 2.34 1.91 18.86
CA PRO A 190 2.96 0.61 19.11
C PRO A 190 2.79 -0.34 17.92
N LEU A 191 3.86 -0.99 17.44
CA LEU A 191 3.84 -1.88 16.28
C LEU A 191 2.78 -2.97 16.42
N LYS A 192 2.59 -3.51 17.63
CA LYS A 192 1.55 -4.50 17.92
C LYS A 192 0.12 -3.98 17.73
N SER A 193 -0.08 -2.66 17.76
CA SER A 193 -1.37 -1.99 17.58
C SER A 193 -1.65 -1.66 16.11
N LEU A 194 -0.63 -1.63 15.25
CA LEU A 194 -0.76 -1.33 13.82
C LEU A 194 -1.27 -2.55 13.03
N ARG A 195 -2.51 -2.94 13.31
CA ARG A 195 -3.25 -3.99 12.59
C ARG A 195 -4.16 -3.44 11.49
N SER A 196 -4.46 -2.15 11.54
CA SER A 196 -5.19 -1.37 10.55
C SER A 196 -4.67 0.06 10.58
N PHE A 197 -4.88 0.81 9.50
CA PHE A 197 -4.53 2.23 9.49
C PHE A 197 -5.36 3.01 10.49
N PRO A 198 -4.74 3.99 11.17
CA PRO A 198 -5.46 4.98 11.97
C PRO A 198 -6.48 5.74 11.13
N GLY A 199 -7.58 6.18 11.75
CA GLY A 199 -8.57 7.03 11.07
C GLY A 199 -8.12 8.49 10.87
N ASP A 200 -7.05 8.90 11.55
CA ASP A 200 -6.43 10.24 11.40
C ASP A 200 -5.42 10.19 10.24
N PRO A 201 -5.53 11.07 9.22
CA PRO A 201 -4.62 11.09 8.08
C PRO A 201 -3.14 11.27 8.46
N ASN A 202 -2.84 12.12 9.46
CA ASN A 202 -1.46 12.33 9.91
C ASN A 202 -0.89 11.08 10.57
N LEU A 203 -1.69 10.39 11.39
CA LEU A 203 -1.27 9.13 12.00
C LEU A 203 -1.15 8.01 10.97
N THR A 204 -1.88 8.07 9.86
CA THR A 204 -1.68 7.15 8.72
C THR A 204 -0.30 7.35 8.11
N LEU A 205 0.13 8.60 7.87
CA LEU A 205 1.47 8.90 7.38
C LEU A 205 2.57 8.51 8.40
N VAL A 206 2.29 8.68 9.70
CA VAL A 206 3.16 8.14 10.75
C VAL A 206 3.27 6.62 10.66
N ALA A 207 2.17 5.90 10.46
CA ALA A 207 2.17 4.44 10.37
C ALA A 207 3.04 3.93 9.21
N TYR A 208 2.98 4.58 8.04
CA TYR A 208 3.88 4.29 6.91
C TYR A 208 5.34 4.55 7.27
N GLY A 209 5.64 5.73 7.83
CA GLY A 209 7.00 6.10 8.25
C GLY A 209 7.58 5.16 9.31
N GLN A 210 6.77 4.77 10.29
CA GLN A 210 7.15 3.80 11.33
C GLN A 210 7.42 2.42 10.74
N GLY A 211 6.52 1.92 9.89
CA GLY A 211 6.68 0.62 9.23
C GLY A 211 7.98 0.56 8.44
N ARG A 212 8.23 1.58 7.58
CA ARG A 212 9.48 1.69 6.81
C ARG A 212 10.71 1.75 7.71
N SER A 213 10.68 2.58 8.75
CA SER A 213 11.80 2.75 9.69
C SER A 213 12.11 1.47 10.46
N ALA A 214 11.07 0.76 10.94
CA ALA A 214 11.24 -0.52 11.64
C ALA A 214 11.78 -1.61 10.70
N VAL A 215 11.28 -1.71 9.46
CA VAL A 215 11.80 -2.65 8.45
C VAL A 215 13.26 -2.35 8.13
N LYS A 216 13.59 -1.07 7.90
CA LYS A 216 14.97 -0.66 7.66
C LYS A 216 15.89 -1.03 8.83
N PHE A 217 15.48 -0.75 10.06
CA PHE A 217 16.22 -1.14 11.27
C PHE A 217 16.45 -2.67 11.30
N MET A 218 15.40 -3.47 11.05
CA MET A 218 15.53 -4.94 11.05
C MET A 218 16.50 -5.44 9.99
N ILE A 219 16.50 -4.85 8.80
CA ILE A 219 17.39 -5.23 7.70
C ILE A 219 18.83 -4.79 7.99
N ASP A 220 19.02 -3.58 8.49
CA ASP A 220 20.35 -3.03 8.79
C ASP A 220 21.06 -3.80 9.93
N GLU A 221 20.31 -4.18 10.99
CA GLU A 221 20.87 -4.85 12.16
C GLU A 221 21.02 -6.37 11.99
N TYR A 222 20.05 -7.00 11.31
CA TYR A 222 19.97 -8.47 11.28
C TYR A 222 20.11 -9.09 9.87
N GLY A 223 20.11 -8.25 8.85
CA GLY A 223 20.30 -8.70 7.47
C GLY A 223 18.99 -9.08 6.75
N LYS A 224 19.10 -9.12 5.42
CA LYS A 224 17.98 -9.44 4.51
C LYS A 224 17.52 -10.89 4.66
N GLU A 225 18.45 -11.79 4.94
CA GLU A 225 18.19 -13.21 5.10
C GLU A 225 17.23 -13.49 6.26
N LYS A 226 17.39 -12.75 7.37
CA LYS A 226 16.48 -12.83 8.52
C LYS A 226 15.08 -12.30 8.20
N MET A 227 14.97 -11.27 7.37
CA MET A 227 13.69 -10.76 6.90
C MET A 227 12.98 -11.80 6.01
N ALA A 228 13.69 -12.43 5.09
CA ALA A 228 13.16 -13.52 4.26
C ALA A 228 12.70 -14.73 5.12
N GLU A 229 13.50 -15.10 6.13
CA GLU A 229 13.16 -16.14 7.10
C GLU A 229 11.88 -15.80 7.89
N LEU A 230 11.73 -14.51 8.32
CA LEU A 230 10.52 -14.06 9.00
C LEU A 230 9.28 -14.20 8.13
N LEU A 231 9.33 -13.74 6.87
CA LEU A 231 8.20 -13.85 5.95
C LEU A 231 7.81 -15.31 5.70
N THR A 232 8.80 -16.17 5.47
CA THR A 232 8.57 -17.63 5.30
C THR A 232 7.94 -18.23 6.56
N THR A 233 8.41 -17.84 7.74
CA THR A 233 7.90 -18.30 9.04
C THR A 233 6.46 -17.86 9.27
N LEU A 234 6.11 -16.60 8.95
CA LEU A 234 4.73 -16.11 8.96
C LEU A 234 3.84 -16.90 8.01
N GLY A 235 4.36 -17.31 6.85
CA GLY A 235 3.68 -18.15 5.87
C GLY A 235 3.34 -19.57 6.36
N THR A 236 3.87 -20.00 7.50
CA THR A 236 3.47 -21.25 8.17
C THR A 236 2.22 -21.11 9.04
N GLY A 237 1.71 -19.88 9.20
CA GLY A 237 0.55 -19.54 10.04
C GLY A 237 0.90 -19.13 11.47
N LEU A 238 2.19 -18.94 11.78
CA LEU A 238 2.61 -18.35 13.07
C LEU A 238 2.23 -16.88 13.13
N GLY A 239 1.77 -16.42 14.31
CA GLY A 239 1.61 -15.00 14.57
C GLY A 239 2.95 -14.27 14.66
N ILE A 240 2.94 -12.95 14.45
CA ILE A 240 4.16 -12.12 14.38
C ILE A 240 5.07 -12.27 15.58
N ASP A 241 4.51 -12.29 16.80
CA ASP A 241 5.30 -12.40 18.03
C ASP A 241 6.09 -13.71 18.10
N ALA A 242 5.40 -14.84 17.83
CA ALA A 242 6.03 -16.15 17.79
C ALA A 242 7.02 -16.32 16.61
N ALA A 243 6.73 -15.68 15.46
CA ALA A 243 7.64 -15.71 14.32
C ALA A 243 8.92 -14.91 14.59
N LEU A 244 8.81 -13.76 15.28
CA LEU A 244 9.96 -12.98 15.72
C LEU A 244 10.83 -13.75 16.72
N ASP A 245 10.21 -14.42 17.71
CA ASP A 245 10.94 -15.24 18.67
C ASP A 245 11.72 -16.38 17.98
N VAL A 246 11.10 -17.05 17.02
CA VAL A 246 11.77 -18.11 16.25
C VAL A 246 12.95 -17.60 15.43
N VAL A 247 12.81 -16.45 14.76
CA VAL A 247 13.79 -15.94 13.80
C VAL A 247 14.87 -15.07 14.45
N TYR A 248 14.48 -14.21 15.37
CA TYR A 248 15.35 -13.20 16.00
C TYR A 248 15.68 -13.52 17.45
N GLY A 249 14.90 -14.38 18.11
CA GLY A 249 15.08 -14.73 19.53
C GLY A 249 14.42 -13.76 20.51
N PHE A 250 13.52 -12.89 20.00
CA PHE A 250 12.76 -11.95 20.82
C PHE A 250 11.38 -11.68 20.18
N GLY A 251 10.42 -11.20 21.00
CA GLY A 251 9.07 -10.87 20.55
C GLY A 251 8.89 -9.43 20.11
N ILE A 252 7.62 -9.06 19.81
CA ILE A 252 7.26 -7.76 19.25
C ILE A 252 7.56 -6.59 20.21
N ASP A 253 7.40 -6.78 21.52
CA ASP A 253 7.63 -5.71 22.51
C ASP A 253 9.13 -5.38 22.63
N GLU A 254 10.01 -6.37 22.48
CA GLU A 254 11.46 -6.15 22.46
C GLU A 254 11.88 -5.52 21.13
N LEU A 255 11.33 -5.97 19.99
CA LEU A 255 11.54 -5.32 18.70
C LEU A 255 11.15 -3.84 18.76
N GLU A 256 9.97 -3.53 19.29
CA GLU A 256 9.49 -2.15 19.49
C GLU A 256 10.52 -1.30 20.22
N ASN A 257 11.05 -1.80 21.34
CA ASN A 257 11.99 -1.05 22.16
C ASN A 257 13.38 -0.92 21.53
N LEU A 258 13.85 -1.95 20.83
CA LEU A 258 15.12 -1.89 20.09
C LEU A 258 15.04 -0.88 18.93
N TRP A 259 13.94 -0.91 18.17
CA TRP A 259 13.69 0.05 17.11
C TRP A 259 13.56 1.49 17.66
N ARG A 260 12.77 1.71 18.73
CA ARG A 260 12.64 3.03 19.37
C ARG A 260 13.99 3.57 19.81
N ALA A 261 14.82 2.74 20.41
CA ALA A 261 16.17 3.13 20.82
C ALA A 261 17.02 3.54 19.61
N SER A 262 16.88 2.89 18.47
CA SER A 262 17.64 3.21 17.25
C SER A 262 17.31 4.59 16.66
N ILE A 263 16.09 5.08 16.88
CA ILE A 263 15.63 6.42 16.44
C ILE A 263 15.70 7.46 17.56
N GLY A 264 16.17 7.11 18.77
CA GLY A 264 16.27 8.04 19.89
C GLY A 264 14.97 8.23 20.70
N ALA A 265 13.92 7.48 20.38
CA ALA A 265 12.63 7.58 21.04
C ALA A 265 12.61 6.86 22.40
N GLN A 266 11.66 7.28 23.27
CA GLN A 266 11.45 6.64 24.56
C GLN A 266 10.94 5.21 24.41
N PRO A 267 11.34 4.29 25.32
CA PRO A 267 10.78 2.94 25.34
C PRO A 267 9.25 2.96 25.45
N TYR A 268 8.61 2.03 24.76
CA TYR A 268 7.17 1.83 24.91
C TYR A 268 6.86 1.21 26.27
N ILE A 269 6.02 1.89 27.05
CA ILE A 269 5.50 1.40 28.32
C ILE A 269 4.01 1.12 28.10
N GLU A 270 3.63 -0.16 28.24
CA GLU A 270 2.22 -0.52 28.10
C GLU A 270 1.40 0.19 29.18
N PRO A 271 0.33 0.92 28.79
CA PRO A 271 -0.52 1.58 29.76
C PRO A 271 -1.10 0.56 30.74
N THR A 272 -0.85 0.73 32.01
CA THR A 272 -1.48 -0.10 33.04
C THR A 272 -3.00 0.09 32.92
N PRO A 273 -3.80 -0.99 32.78
CA PRO A 273 -5.24 -0.87 32.73
C PRO A 273 -5.71 -0.13 33.98
N GLY A 274 -6.32 1.05 33.78
CA GLY A 274 -6.98 1.74 34.88
C GLY A 274 -8.06 0.83 35.47
N PRO A 275 -8.43 1.01 36.73
CA PRO A 275 -9.53 0.25 37.33
C PRO A 275 -10.76 0.43 36.44
N THR A 276 -11.27 -0.68 35.91
CA THR A 276 -12.51 -0.66 35.12
C THR A 276 -13.55 0.04 35.99
N PRO A 277 -14.17 1.16 35.55
CA PRO A 277 -15.20 1.79 36.29
C PRO A 277 -16.27 0.72 36.54
N THR A 278 -16.52 0.40 37.80
CA THR A 278 -17.61 -0.50 38.19
C THR A 278 -18.87 0.12 37.58
N PRO A 279 -19.58 -0.58 36.68
CA PRO A 279 -20.79 0.00 36.11
C PRO A 279 -21.68 0.35 37.31
N ASN A 280 -21.97 1.64 37.51
CA ASN A 280 -23.06 2.04 38.38
C ASN A 280 -24.26 1.29 37.81
N ALA A 281 -24.79 0.36 38.63
CA ALA A 281 -25.98 -0.38 38.27
C ALA A 281 -27.16 0.61 38.24
N GLU A 282 -27.25 1.36 37.16
CA GLU A 282 -28.49 2.02 36.80
C GLU A 282 -29.53 0.90 36.60
N PRO A 283 -30.69 0.97 37.28
CA PRO A 283 -31.70 -0.04 37.10
C PRO A 283 -32.05 -0.15 35.62
N THR A 284 -31.91 -1.34 35.09
CA THR A 284 -32.31 -1.66 33.72
C THR A 284 -33.71 -1.12 33.48
N PRO A 285 -33.96 -0.23 32.52
CA PRO A 285 -35.28 0.29 32.27
C PRO A 285 -36.22 -0.86 31.92
N THR A 286 -37.26 -1.04 32.74
CA THR A 286 -38.25 -2.08 32.50
C THR A 286 -39.17 -1.60 31.39
N TYR A 287 -38.96 -2.07 30.17
CA TYR A 287 -39.86 -1.80 29.07
C TYR A 287 -41.16 -2.63 29.26
N LYS A 288 -42.28 -1.95 29.44
CA LYS A 288 -43.59 -2.62 29.33
C LYS A 288 -43.87 -2.87 27.82
N LEU A 289 -43.95 -4.13 27.46
CA LEU A 289 -44.48 -4.54 26.17
C LEU A 289 -45.90 -3.99 26.03
N LEU A 290 -46.14 -3.15 25.05
CA LEU A 290 -47.50 -2.74 24.66
C LEU A 290 -48.19 -3.96 24.04
N THR A 291 -49.03 -4.62 24.79
CA THR A 291 -49.79 -5.82 24.38
C THR A 291 -51.18 -5.52 23.81
N SER A 292 -51.48 -4.26 23.44
CA SER A 292 -52.76 -3.93 22.82
C SER A 292 -52.60 -2.83 21.78
N PRO A 293 -53.24 -2.96 20.59
CA PRO A 293 -53.28 -1.87 19.62
C PRO A 293 -54.14 -0.71 20.17
N PRO A 294 -53.82 0.55 19.85
CA PRO A 294 -54.63 1.69 20.28
C PRO A 294 -56.00 1.68 19.59
N SER A 295 -57.05 1.70 20.39
CA SER A 295 -58.39 2.00 19.87
C SER A 295 -58.45 3.46 19.45
N SER A 296 -58.86 3.66 18.19
CA SER A 296 -59.13 4.99 17.64
C SER A 296 -60.29 5.66 18.33
N SER A 297 -60.08 6.77 19.00
CA SER A 297 -61.08 7.77 19.28
C SER A 297 -60.51 9.16 19.02
N VAL A 298 -61.10 9.79 18.02
CA VAL A 298 -60.90 11.17 17.64
C VAL A 298 -61.58 12.07 18.70
N SER A 299 -60.89 13.07 19.17
CA SER A 299 -61.49 14.33 19.62
C SER A 299 -60.45 15.46 19.64
N ASP A 300 -60.83 16.54 18.96
CA ASP A 300 -60.14 17.82 18.84
C ASP A 300 -59.94 18.53 20.18
N ALA A 301 -58.86 19.25 20.31
CA ALA A 301 -58.80 20.70 20.67
C ALA A 301 -57.42 21.13 21.19
N ASP A 302 -56.89 22.05 20.50
CA ASP A 302 -56.14 23.29 20.85
C ASP A 302 -55.11 23.38 22.00
N SER A 303 -54.05 24.01 21.57
CA SER A 303 -53.26 25.14 22.09
C SER A 303 -51.87 24.88 22.68
N ASP A 304 -50.94 25.50 21.97
CA ASP A 304 -49.75 26.27 22.40
C ASP A 304 -48.96 25.87 23.66
N SER A 305 -47.67 25.53 23.46
CA SER A 305 -46.57 26.39 23.91
C SER A 305 -45.20 25.79 23.53
N GLU A 306 -44.44 26.58 22.80
CA GLU A 306 -43.01 26.42 22.52
C GLU A 306 -42.18 26.47 23.81
N THR A 307 -41.24 25.58 23.95
CA THR A 307 -40.01 25.83 24.69
C THR A 307 -38.86 25.14 24.01
N LYS A 308 -38.08 25.94 23.28
CA LYS A 308 -36.75 25.58 22.75
C LYS A 308 -35.79 25.45 23.90
N ASN A 309 -35.16 24.30 24.07
CA ASN A 309 -33.88 24.21 24.77
C ASN A 309 -32.81 23.85 23.72
N GLU A 310 -32.08 24.87 23.36
CA GLU A 310 -30.87 24.84 22.56
C GLU A 310 -29.73 24.42 23.50
N VAL A 311 -29.11 23.25 23.24
CA VAL A 311 -27.90 22.83 23.92
C VAL A 311 -26.75 23.10 22.96
N GLU A 312 -25.93 24.10 23.26
CA GLU A 312 -24.67 24.38 22.56
C GLU A 312 -23.70 23.22 22.71
N PRO A 313 -23.03 22.80 21.63
CA PRO A 313 -21.94 21.84 21.74
C PRO A 313 -20.66 22.55 22.21
N THR A 314 -20.11 22.07 23.32
CA THR A 314 -18.79 22.48 23.83
C THR A 314 -17.71 21.99 22.87
N VAL A 315 -17.04 22.94 22.23
CA VAL A 315 -15.89 22.68 21.33
C VAL A 315 -14.67 22.35 22.19
N ALA A 316 -14.09 21.17 21.96
CA ALA A 316 -12.79 20.80 22.50
C ALA A 316 -11.67 21.60 21.79
N PRO A 317 -10.53 21.91 22.43
CA PRO A 317 -9.48 22.70 21.82
C PRO A 317 -8.82 21.91 20.68
N GLU A 318 -8.84 22.52 19.51
CA GLU A 318 -8.20 22.08 18.28
C GLU A 318 -6.68 22.16 18.44
N VAL A 319 -6.01 21.01 18.44
CA VAL A 319 -4.54 20.94 18.38
C VAL A 319 -4.17 21.03 16.90
N VAL A 320 -3.74 22.20 16.47
CA VAL A 320 -3.31 22.50 15.11
C VAL A 320 -2.09 21.66 14.77
N ALA A 321 -2.23 20.71 13.85
CA ALA A 321 -1.11 20.08 13.17
C ALA A 321 -0.38 21.12 12.29
N PRO A 322 0.91 20.97 12.00
CA PRO A 322 1.62 21.93 11.16
C PRO A 322 0.96 21.98 9.78
N GLU A 323 0.39 23.14 9.43
CA GLU A 323 -0.11 23.39 8.09
C GLU A 323 1.05 23.26 7.10
N ILE A 324 1.00 22.22 6.27
CA ILE A 324 1.84 22.13 5.09
C ILE A 324 1.23 23.08 4.08
N ASN A 325 1.83 24.28 3.96
CA ASN A 325 1.45 25.24 2.95
C ASN A 325 1.80 24.68 1.56
N VAL A 326 0.80 24.15 0.87
CA VAL A 326 0.90 23.64 -0.51
C VAL A 326 0.78 24.79 -1.53
N GLU A 327 0.64 26.04 -1.09
CA GLU A 327 0.58 27.23 -1.94
C GLU A 327 1.98 27.74 -2.35
N GLY A 328 2.73 26.96 -3.07
CA GLY A 328 4.06 27.37 -3.55
C GLY A 328 4.48 26.76 -4.89
N LEU A 329 3.63 25.98 -5.52
CA LEU A 329 3.94 25.31 -6.80
C LEU A 329 2.85 25.52 -7.87
N SER A 330 2.38 26.76 -8.04
CA SER A 330 1.69 27.13 -9.27
C SER A 330 2.27 28.41 -9.81
N GLU A 331 2.59 28.34 -11.11
CA GLU A 331 2.86 29.44 -12.04
C GLU A 331 4.17 30.22 -11.88
N ASN A 332 5.13 29.76 -12.69
CA ASN A 332 5.98 30.60 -13.54
C ASN A 332 6.58 29.63 -14.57
N GLY A 333 6.31 29.70 -15.82
CA GLY A 333 6.38 30.85 -16.69
C GLY A 333 7.22 30.35 -17.85
N ASP A 334 6.65 30.27 -19.03
CA ASP A 334 7.36 30.06 -20.30
C ASP A 334 8.69 30.81 -20.32
N ALA A 335 9.79 30.06 -20.44
CA ALA A 335 11.04 30.60 -20.91
C ALA A 335 11.61 29.62 -21.92
N GLU A 336 11.37 29.94 -23.19
CA GLU A 336 12.20 29.48 -24.29
C GLU A 336 13.67 29.70 -23.92
N SER A 337 14.47 28.65 -23.91
CA SER A 337 15.91 28.75 -23.92
C SER A 337 16.43 27.98 -25.12
N GLU A 338 16.90 28.78 -26.07
CA GLU A 338 17.63 28.42 -27.29
C GLU A 338 18.73 27.39 -26.99
N GLU A 339 18.77 26.35 -27.82
CA GLU A 339 19.93 25.47 -27.98
C GLU A 339 21.14 26.28 -28.49
N PRO A 340 22.34 26.09 -27.95
CA PRO A 340 23.55 26.48 -28.65
C PRO A 340 23.98 25.34 -29.58
N LEU A 341 23.92 25.60 -30.89
CA LEU A 341 24.62 24.91 -31.95
C LEU A 341 26.13 24.84 -31.61
N LEU A 342 26.64 23.63 -31.40
CA LEU A 342 28.09 23.38 -31.45
C LEU A 342 28.46 22.95 -32.84
N THR A 343 29.19 23.83 -33.51
CA THR A 343 29.90 23.63 -34.75
C THR A 343 31.02 22.61 -34.62
N SER A 344 31.05 21.69 -35.59
CA SER A 344 32.19 20.82 -35.89
C SER A 344 33.43 21.66 -36.25
N GLU A 345 34.56 21.31 -35.64
CA GLU A 345 35.91 21.21 -36.22
C GLU A 345 36.97 21.23 -35.12
N GLU A 346 37.68 20.15 -34.94
CA GLU A 346 39.14 20.08 -35.10
C GLU A 346 39.65 18.65 -34.89
N GLN A 347 40.36 18.25 -35.92
CA GLN A 347 41.05 16.98 -36.08
C GLN A 347 42.41 16.96 -35.36
N ALA A 348 42.83 15.74 -35.05
CA ALA A 348 44.19 15.19 -35.21
C ALA A 348 45.22 15.40 -34.07
N SER A 349 45.65 14.32 -33.61
CA SER A 349 47.02 13.71 -33.52
C SER A 349 47.13 13.00 -32.13
N GLY A 350 47.39 11.74 -32.06
CA GLY A 350 48.52 10.97 -32.47
C GLY A 350 49.09 10.29 -31.24
N GLY A 351 49.29 8.96 -31.27
CA GLY A 351 50.21 8.35 -30.30
C GLY A 351 49.84 6.95 -29.80
N PHE A 352 50.29 5.97 -30.51
CA PHE A 352 50.47 4.56 -30.16
C PHE A 352 51.14 4.29 -28.81
N CYS A 353 50.79 3.16 -28.12
CA CYS A 353 51.61 1.97 -27.83
C CYS A 353 50.90 1.06 -26.83
N SER A 354 50.46 -0.13 -27.26
CA SER A 354 51.05 -1.47 -26.99
C SER A 354 50.98 -2.00 -25.56
N SER A 355 50.24 -3.14 -25.43
CA SER A 355 50.33 -4.16 -24.38
C SER A 355 51.76 -4.73 -24.22
N PRO A 356 52.06 -5.57 -23.15
CA PRO A 356 51.51 -6.91 -23.05
C PRO A 356 51.26 -7.45 -21.61
N ALA A 357 50.44 -8.48 -21.62
CA ALA A 357 50.31 -9.68 -20.83
C ALA A 357 51.29 -10.00 -19.65
N ALA A 358 50.71 -10.40 -18.53
CA ALA A 358 50.93 -11.65 -17.81
C ALA A 358 49.75 -11.90 -16.84
#